data_7b8c5bea19cac3ff21cc56d31cdfeba5
#
_entry.id   7b8c5bea19cac3ff21cc56d31cdfeba5
#
_cell.length_a   1.000
_cell.length_b   1.000
_cell.length_c   1.000
_cell.angle_alpha   90.00
_cell.angle_beta   90.00
_cell.angle_gamma   90.00
#
_symmetry.space_group_name_H-M   'P 1'
#
loop_
_entity.id
_entity.type
_entity.pdbx_description
1 polymer ?
#
loop_
_entity_poly.entity_id
_entity_poly.type
_entity_poly.pdbx_seq_one_letter_code
_entity_poly.pdbx_strand_id
1 'polypeptide(L)'
;IIFDEAESNEKADQQRMQAILSLARVASSETNAQMIKGSPNGEVIRFHLRSMFFLSSISTALKQGADRTRFAQLTLKTTNKFNKHEKALLWEQLEKDLDNTINELTGKKLIARTFKLIKTIKKNIKVFSRLAGEKFDSQRLGDQYGALLAGAYSLMSSELVNLQTAETMINSVSWESYSESTELPDERRCLQAILQHSVKVDKTDYL
;
A
#
# COMPACT_ATOMS: atom_id res chain seq x y z
N ILE A 1 -6.86 -8.01 6.12
CA ILE A 1 -7.07 -7.11 7.27
C ILE A 1 -7.31 -5.72 6.72
N ILE A 2 -8.42 -5.10 7.09
CA ILE A 2 -8.83 -3.77 6.63
C ILE A 2 -8.89 -2.87 7.87
N PHE A 3 -8.24 -1.71 7.78
CA PHE A 3 -8.30 -0.64 8.77
C PHE A 3 -8.78 0.62 8.07
N ASP A 4 -9.90 1.14 8.53
CA ASP A 4 -10.41 2.44 8.13
C ASP A 4 -9.96 3.51 9.14
N GLU A 5 -9.89 4.77 8.71
CA GLU A 5 -9.42 5.87 9.53
C GLU A 5 -8.04 5.61 10.16
N ALA A 6 -7.12 5.09 9.35
CA ALA A 6 -5.74 4.81 9.76
C ALA A 6 -4.94 6.10 9.99
N GLU A 7 -5.47 7.01 10.80
CA GLU A 7 -4.88 8.31 11.13
C GLU A 7 -4.17 8.27 12.48
N SER A 8 -3.21 9.16 12.68
CA SER A 8 -2.39 9.17 13.88
C SER A 8 -2.29 10.59 14.46
N ASN A 9 -3.44 11.13 14.87
CA ASN A 9 -3.51 12.47 15.45
C ASN A 9 -3.07 12.50 16.92
N GLU A 10 -3.33 11.42 17.68
CA GLU A 10 -2.96 11.30 19.09
C GLU A 10 -1.81 10.30 19.29
N LYS A 11 -1.09 10.41 20.41
CA LYS A 11 0.02 9.49 20.74
C LYS A 11 -0.43 8.02 20.81
N ALA A 12 -1.62 7.76 21.32
CA ALA A 12 -2.18 6.40 21.41
C ALA A 12 -2.43 5.81 20.01
N ASP A 13 -2.97 6.62 19.09
CA ASP A 13 -3.23 6.21 17.71
C ASP A 13 -1.93 6.01 16.94
N GLN A 14 -0.91 6.85 17.20
CA GLN A 14 0.44 6.64 16.65
C GLN A 14 1.04 5.30 17.07
N GLN A 15 0.89 4.90 18.33
CA GLN A 15 1.37 3.62 18.82
C GLN A 15 0.62 2.44 18.18
N ARG A 16 -0.71 2.53 18.06
CA ARG A 16 -1.53 1.52 17.37
C ARG A 16 -1.14 1.39 15.91
N MET A 17 -0.97 2.52 15.22
CA MET A 17 -0.56 2.52 13.82
C MET A 17 0.83 1.91 13.64
N GLN A 18 1.80 2.23 14.51
CA GLN A 18 3.13 1.61 14.45
C GLN A 18 3.07 0.09 14.70
N ALA A 19 2.19 -0.37 15.57
CA ALA A 19 1.98 -1.81 15.78
C ALA A 19 1.41 -2.48 14.51
N ILE A 20 0.43 -1.86 13.84
CA ILE A 20 -0.15 -2.35 12.58
C ILE A 20 0.91 -2.37 11.48
N LEU A 21 1.68 -1.30 11.32
CA LEU A 21 2.76 -1.23 10.33
C LEU A 21 3.84 -2.29 10.60
N SER A 22 4.15 -2.55 11.87
CA SER A 22 5.08 -3.63 12.26
C SER A 22 4.55 -5.01 11.85
N LEU A 23 3.26 -5.29 12.08
CA LEU A 23 2.62 -6.53 11.62
C LEU A 23 2.65 -6.66 10.10
N ALA A 24 2.35 -5.58 9.38
CA ALA A 24 2.38 -5.58 7.92
C ALA A 24 3.81 -5.80 7.37
N ARG A 25 4.84 -5.24 8.02
CA ARG A 25 6.24 -5.52 7.67
C ARG A 25 6.59 -7.01 7.82
N VAL A 26 6.16 -7.64 8.91
CA VAL A 26 6.35 -9.08 9.12
C VAL A 26 5.60 -9.88 8.08
N ALA A 27 4.34 -9.54 7.81
CA ALA A 27 3.50 -10.24 6.84
C ALA A 27 4.01 -10.12 5.39
N SER A 28 4.74 -9.05 5.06
CA SER A 28 5.35 -8.84 3.73
C SER A 28 6.63 -9.66 3.51
N SER A 29 7.15 -10.34 4.52
CA SER A 29 8.34 -11.18 4.40
C SER A 29 7.98 -12.54 3.81
N GLU A 30 8.62 -12.93 2.72
CA GLU A 30 8.39 -14.24 2.08
C GLU A 30 8.87 -15.42 2.94
N THR A 31 9.99 -15.25 3.65
CA THR A 31 10.67 -16.34 4.36
C THR A 31 10.41 -16.36 5.86
N ASN A 32 10.19 -15.21 6.48
CA ASN A 32 10.10 -15.07 7.94
C ASN A 32 8.84 -14.36 8.42
N ALA A 33 7.69 -14.63 7.80
CA ALA A 33 6.40 -14.10 8.25
C ALA A 33 5.98 -14.73 9.60
N GLN A 34 6.88 -14.76 10.58
CA GLN A 34 6.64 -15.32 11.91
C GLN A 34 6.68 -14.23 12.97
N MET A 35 5.70 -14.24 13.84
CA MET A 35 5.70 -13.49 15.09
C MET A 35 5.82 -14.46 16.24
N ILE A 36 6.74 -14.19 17.14
CA ILE A 36 6.96 -14.99 18.35
C ILE A 36 6.46 -14.20 19.55
N LYS A 37 5.58 -14.81 20.35
CA LYS A 37 5.12 -14.27 21.63
C LYS A 37 5.37 -15.27 22.73
N GLY A 38 5.80 -14.80 23.91
CA GLY A 38 5.78 -15.59 25.14
C GLY A 38 4.36 -15.68 25.69
N SER A 39 3.96 -16.85 26.18
CA SER A 39 2.74 -17.01 26.94
C SER A 39 3.01 -16.75 28.45
N PRO A 40 1.97 -16.46 29.26
CA PRO A 40 2.12 -16.35 30.72
C PRO A 40 2.72 -17.60 31.38
N ASN A 41 2.59 -18.73 30.74
CA ASN A 41 3.10 -20.03 31.20
C ASN A 41 4.53 -20.34 30.77
N GLY A 42 5.23 -19.35 30.13
CA GLY A 42 6.60 -19.54 29.67
C GLY A 42 6.73 -20.29 28.34
N GLU A 43 5.62 -20.62 27.68
CA GLU A 43 5.63 -21.25 26.35
C GLU A 43 5.84 -20.23 25.23
N VAL A 44 6.52 -20.64 24.18
CA VAL A 44 6.74 -19.84 22.99
C VAL A 44 5.64 -20.09 21.96
N ILE A 45 4.80 -19.10 21.72
CA ILE A 45 3.74 -19.18 20.71
C ILE A 45 4.26 -18.53 19.42
N ARG A 46 4.21 -19.30 18.32
CA ARG A 46 4.61 -18.84 16.98
C ARG A 46 3.39 -18.63 16.10
N PHE A 47 3.25 -17.43 15.55
CA PHE A 47 2.20 -17.09 14.61
C PHE A 47 2.80 -16.89 13.22
N HIS A 48 2.21 -17.52 12.22
CA HIS A 48 2.52 -17.23 10.82
C HIS A 48 1.57 -16.16 10.31
N LEU A 49 2.13 -15.00 9.95
CA LEU A 49 1.38 -13.88 9.41
C LEU A 49 1.42 -13.91 7.88
N ARG A 50 0.33 -14.35 7.26
CA ARG A 50 0.14 -14.27 5.81
C ARG A 50 -1.16 -13.53 5.51
N SER A 51 -1.09 -12.21 5.57
CA SER A 51 -2.26 -11.35 5.36
C SER A 51 -1.89 -10.15 4.52
N MET A 52 -2.81 -9.72 3.66
CA MET A 52 -2.75 -8.42 3.03
C MET A 52 -3.37 -7.38 3.97
N PHE A 53 -2.78 -6.20 4.03
CA PHE A 53 -3.27 -5.07 4.80
C PHE A 53 -3.79 -4.01 3.85
N PHE A 54 -4.99 -3.53 4.12
CA PHE A 54 -5.59 -2.38 3.46
C PHE A 54 -5.82 -1.30 4.51
N LEU A 55 -5.23 -0.14 4.29
CA LEU A 55 -5.33 1.01 5.18
C LEU A 55 -6.00 2.15 4.41
N SER A 56 -7.05 2.72 4.96
CA SER A 56 -7.72 3.91 4.44
C SER A 56 -7.47 5.08 5.38
N SER A 57 -7.05 6.23 4.87
CA SER A 57 -6.85 7.45 5.66
C SER A 57 -6.92 8.70 4.79
N ILE A 58 -7.29 9.83 5.38
CA ILE A 58 -7.26 11.14 4.73
C ILE A 58 -5.82 11.65 4.62
N SER A 59 -5.00 11.39 5.64
CA SER A 59 -3.59 11.74 5.66
C SER A 59 -2.72 10.50 5.81
N THR A 60 -1.64 10.42 5.02
CA THR A 60 -0.74 9.27 5.06
C THR A 60 0.07 9.23 6.36
N ALA A 61 -0.13 8.18 7.14
CA ALA A 61 0.65 7.90 8.35
C ALA A 61 2.05 7.33 8.07
N LEU A 62 2.40 7.08 6.79
CA LEU A 62 3.67 6.46 6.38
C LEU A 62 4.82 7.47 6.45
N LYS A 63 5.36 7.68 7.65
CA LYS A 63 6.48 8.62 7.87
C LYS A 63 7.85 8.03 7.50
N GLN A 64 8.00 6.70 7.61
CA GLN A 64 9.28 6.03 7.36
C GLN A 64 9.36 5.53 5.92
N GLY A 65 10.50 5.75 5.25
CA GLY A 65 10.72 5.27 3.90
C GLY A 65 10.61 3.76 3.74
N ALA A 66 11.06 3.03 4.75
CA ALA A 66 10.88 1.57 4.78
C ALA A 66 9.41 1.12 4.72
N ASP A 67 8.47 1.94 5.18
CA ASP A 67 7.04 1.65 5.08
C ASP A 67 6.49 2.03 3.71
N ARG A 68 6.89 3.19 3.19
CA ARG A 68 6.47 3.64 1.85
C ARG A 68 6.83 2.62 0.77
N THR A 69 7.99 1.98 0.88
CA THR A 69 8.39 0.93 -0.08
C THR A 69 7.69 -0.42 0.11
N ARG A 70 6.86 -0.58 1.13
CA ARG A 70 6.08 -1.81 1.41
C ARG A 70 4.59 -1.65 1.19
N PHE A 71 4.10 -0.42 1.08
CA PHE A 71 2.70 -0.13 0.85
C PHE A 71 2.51 0.53 -0.51
N ALA A 72 1.64 -0.04 -1.34
CA ALA A 72 1.17 0.63 -2.53
C ALA A 72 0.20 1.74 -2.11
N GLN A 73 0.60 2.98 -2.32
CA GLN A 73 -0.24 4.12 -2.02
C GLN A 73 -1.10 4.45 -3.24
N LEU A 74 -2.42 4.42 -3.04
CA LEU A 74 -3.41 4.82 -4.03
C LEU A 74 -4.08 6.10 -3.55
N THR A 75 -3.85 7.20 -4.25
CA THR A 75 -4.40 8.50 -3.87
C THR A 75 -5.63 8.83 -4.71
N LEU A 76 -6.75 9.06 -4.03
CA LEU A 76 -7.97 9.54 -4.67
C LEU A 76 -7.85 11.04 -4.89
N LYS A 77 -7.91 11.46 -6.14
CA LYS A 77 -7.87 12.89 -6.50
C LYS A 77 -9.30 13.45 -6.58
N THR A 78 -9.52 14.58 -5.94
CA THR A 78 -10.76 15.34 -6.12
C THR A 78 -10.80 15.92 -7.53
N THR A 79 -11.93 15.78 -8.18
CA THR A 79 -12.13 16.44 -9.48
C THR A 79 -12.80 17.79 -9.30
N ASN A 80 -12.18 18.82 -9.86
CA ASN A 80 -12.76 20.17 -9.93
C ASN A 80 -13.52 20.42 -11.25
N LYS A 81 -13.63 19.38 -12.10
CA LYS A 81 -14.31 19.48 -13.40
C LYS A 81 -15.83 19.62 -13.31
N PHE A 82 -16.41 19.23 -12.19
CA PHE A 82 -17.85 19.19 -11.97
C PHE A 82 -18.27 20.19 -10.90
N ASN A 83 -19.41 20.87 -11.12
CA ASN A 83 -20.04 21.70 -10.11
C ASN A 83 -20.69 20.82 -9.00
N LYS A 84 -21.19 21.48 -7.93
CA LYS A 84 -21.75 20.77 -6.77
C LYS A 84 -22.97 19.89 -7.13
N HIS A 85 -23.82 20.34 -8.04
CA HIS A 85 -25.02 19.60 -8.45
C HIS A 85 -24.64 18.36 -9.28
N GLU A 86 -23.74 18.52 -10.24
CA GLU A 86 -23.22 17.41 -11.04
C GLU A 86 -22.51 16.36 -10.18
N LYS A 87 -21.73 16.78 -9.18
CA LYS A 87 -21.11 15.86 -8.24
C LYS A 87 -22.13 15.06 -7.44
N ALA A 88 -23.23 15.68 -7.02
CA ALA A 88 -24.31 14.99 -6.30
C ALA A 88 -24.99 13.93 -7.16
N LEU A 89 -25.28 14.25 -8.42
CA LEU A 89 -25.88 13.30 -9.38
C LEU A 89 -24.94 12.13 -9.68
N LEU A 90 -23.63 12.40 -9.87
CA LEU A 90 -22.64 11.35 -10.07
C LEU A 90 -22.49 10.45 -8.85
N TRP A 91 -22.59 11.03 -7.65
CA TRP A 91 -22.54 10.25 -6.40
C TRP A 91 -23.75 9.34 -6.28
N GLU A 92 -24.95 9.85 -6.50
CA GLU A 92 -26.19 9.08 -6.48
C GLU A 92 -26.15 7.92 -7.50
N GLN A 93 -25.62 8.18 -8.70
CA GLN A 93 -25.44 7.14 -9.72
C GLN A 93 -24.43 6.09 -9.26
N LEU A 94 -23.31 6.51 -8.68
CA LEU A 94 -22.29 5.60 -8.16
C LEU A 94 -22.85 4.70 -7.06
N GLU A 95 -23.62 5.24 -6.11
CA GLU A 95 -24.26 4.45 -5.05
C GLU A 95 -25.18 3.39 -5.65
N LYS A 96 -26.03 3.75 -6.59
CA LYS A 96 -26.92 2.80 -7.29
C LYS A 96 -26.12 1.70 -8.01
N ASP A 97 -25.05 2.07 -8.69
CA ASP A 97 -24.20 1.12 -9.42
C ASP A 97 -23.45 0.19 -8.46
N LEU A 98 -23.01 0.69 -7.31
CA LEU A 98 -22.37 -0.12 -6.27
C LEU A 98 -23.37 -1.12 -5.67
N ASP A 99 -24.55 -0.69 -5.27
CA ASP A 99 -25.60 -1.55 -4.70
C ASP A 99 -26.03 -2.66 -5.67
N ASN A 100 -26.13 -2.33 -6.96
CA ASN A 100 -26.49 -3.30 -8.00
C ASN A 100 -25.35 -4.27 -8.32
N THR A 101 -24.10 -3.85 -8.20
CA THR A 101 -22.94 -4.60 -8.68
C THR A 101 -22.21 -5.31 -7.55
N ILE A 102 -22.05 -4.66 -6.39
CA ILE A 102 -21.26 -5.17 -5.26
C ILE A 102 -22.18 -5.86 -4.26
N ASN A 103 -22.29 -7.16 -4.38
CA ASN A 103 -23.11 -8.01 -3.49
C ASN A 103 -22.36 -9.30 -3.14
N GLU A 104 -22.92 -10.12 -2.27
CA GLU A 104 -22.31 -11.37 -1.83
C GLU A 104 -21.98 -12.32 -2.99
N LEU A 105 -22.84 -12.37 -4.00
CA LEU A 105 -22.62 -13.20 -5.19
C LEU A 105 -21.43 -12.70 -6.00
N THR A 106 -21.23 -11.40 -6.12
CA THR A 106 -20.07 -10.79 -6.78
C THR A 106 -18.78 -11.18 -6.07
N GLY A 107 -18.77 -11.09 -4.73
CA GLY A 107 -17.63 -11.54 -3.92
C GLY A 107 -17.28 -13.01 -4.16
N LYS A 108 -18.28 -13.89 -4.12
CA LYS A 108 -18.12 -15.33 -4.40
C LYS A 108 -17.59 -15.59 -5.81
N LYS A 109 -18.09 -14.87 -6.82
CA LYS A 109 -17.61 -14.98 -8.23
C LYS A 109 -16.16 -14.53 -8.36
N LEU A 110 -15.76 -13.44 -7.70
CA LEU A 110 -14.38 -12.95 -7.72
C LEU A 110 -13.41 -13.96 -7.08
N ILE A 111 -13.78 -14.55 -5.94
CA ILE A 111 -13.00 -15.60 -5.30
C ILE A 111 -12.86 -16.81 -6.22
N ALA A 112 -13.96 -17.32 -6.76
CA ALA A 112 -13.96 -18.47 -7.67
C ALA A 112 -13.12 -18.19 -8.92
N ARG A 113 -13.22 -16.98 -9.51
CA ARG A 113 -12.39 -16.54 -10.63
C ARG A 113 -10.90 -16.54 -10.27
N THR A 114 -10.56 -16.00 -9.10
CA THR A 114 -9.19 -15.95 -8.63
C THR A 114 -8.59 -17.35 -8.49
N PHE A 115 -9.31 -18.30 -7.88
CA PHE A 115 -8.87 -19.67 -7.78
C PHE A 115 -8.70 -20.33 -9.16
N LYS A 116 -9.64 -20.13 -10.07
CA LYS A 116 -9.56 -20.64 -11.44
C LYS A 116 -8.35 -20.10 -12.18
N LEU A 117 -8.03 -18.81 -12.01
CA LEU A 117 -6.98 -18.12 -12.75
C LEU A 117 -5.64 -18.03 -12.00
N ILE A 118 -5.49 -18.65 -10.83
CA ILE A 118 -4.31 -18.47 -9.97
C ILE A 118 -2.99 -18.72 -10.69
N LYS A 119 -2.92 -19.73 -11.56
CA LYS A 119 -1.72 -20.05 -12.34
C LYS A 119 -1.39 -18.95 -13.37
N THR A 120 -2.42 -18.42 -14.04
CA THR A 120 -2.30 -17.32 -15.00
C THR A 120 -1.89 -16.04 -14.30
N ILE A 121 -2.57 -15.69 -13.17
CA ILE A 121 -2.26 -14.51 -12.36
C ILE A 121 -0.80 -14.54 -11.90
N LYS A 122 -0.31 -15.67 -11.38
CA LYS A 122 1.09 -15.80 -10.95
C LYS A 122 2.10 -15.59 -12.09
N LYS A 123 1.78 -16.00 -13.33
CA LYS A 123 2.61 -15.71 -14.49
C LYS A 123 2.56 -14.24 -14.87
N ASN A 124 1.36 -13.65 -14.85
CA ASN A 124 1.16 -12.24 -15.16
C ASN A 124 1.86 -11.34 -14.12
N ILE A 125 1.85 -11.70 -12.83
CA ILE A 125 2.61 -11.00 -11.79
C ILE A 125 4.08 -10.88 -12.20
N LYS A 126 4.72 -11.97 -12.67
CA LYS A 126 6.13 -11.94 -13.06
C LYS A 126 6.40 -10.95 -14.19
N VAL A 127 5.49 -10.85 -15.17
CA VAL A 127 5.64 -9.91 -16.29
C VAL A 127 5.50 -8.47 -15.80
N PHE A 128 4.42 -8.19 -15.06
CA PHE A 128 4.18 -6.85 -14.54
C PHE A 128 5.25 -6.41 -13.52
N SER A 129 5.70 -7.31 -12.64
CA SER A 129 6.74 -6.98 -11.64
C SER A 129 8.06 -6.60 -12.30
N ARG A 130 8.46 -7.32 -13.37
CA ARG A 130 9.67 -6.98 -14.11
C ARG A 130 9.56 -5.61 -14.75
N LEU A 131 8.50 -5.37 -15.54
CA LEU A 131 8.33 -4.10 -16.27
C LEU A 131 8.14 -2.91 -15.31
N ALA A 132 7.41 -3.09 -14.23
CA ALA A 132 7.26 -2.06 -13.21
C ALA A 132 8.58 -1.82 -12.45
N GLY A 133 9.35 -2.88 -12.18
CA GLY A 133 10.68 -2.77 -11.57
C GLY A 133 11.64 -1.96 -12.43
N GLU A 134 11.67 -2.21 -13.73
CA GLU A 134 12.44 -1.45 -14.72
C GLU A 134 11.99 0.03 -14.76
N LYS A 135 10.67 0.28 -14.75
CA LYS A 135 10.11 1.64 -14.75
C LYS A 135 10.44 2.46 -13.51
N PHE A 136 10.44 1.83 -12.33
CA PHE A 136 10.67 2.49 -11.05
C PHE A 136 12.13 2.43 -10.59
N ASP A 137 13.00 1.79 -11.33
CA ASP A 137 14.37 1.46 -10.91
C ASP A 137 14.40 0.83 -9.51
N SER A 138 13.41 -0.02 -9.23
CA SER A 138 13.22 -0.65 -7.92
C SER A 138 12.46 -1.96 -8.02
N GLN A 139 13.14 -3.08 -7.80
CA GLN A 139 12.50 -4.41 -7.82
C GLN A 139 11.38 -4.53 -6.78
N ARG A 140 11.58 -3.96 -5.58
CA ARG A 140 10.58 -4.00 -4.52
C ARG A 140 9.26 -3.32 -4.92
N LEU A 141 9.34 -2.18 -5.59
CA LEU A 141 8.17 -1.48 -6.09
C LEU A 141 7.58 -2.22 -7.30
N GLY A 142 8.43 -2.79 -8.13
CA GLY A 142 8.02 -3.68 -9.20
C GLY A 142 7.17 -4.83 -8.69
N ASP A 143 7.59 -5.52 -7.65
CA ASP A 143 6.85 -6.64 -7.07
C ASP A 143 5.52 -6.20 -6.47
N GLN A 144 5.50 -5.05 -5.82
CA GLN A 144 4.32 -4.50 -5.18
C GLN A 144 3.27 -4.05 -6.21
N TYR A 145 3.64 -3.17 -7.13
CA TYR A 145 2.71 -2.67 -8.14
C TYR A 145 2.42 -3.72 -9.23
N GLY A 146 3.38 -4.58 -9.53
CA GLY A 146 3.19 -5.69 -10.45
C GLY A 146 2.10 -6.65 -10.00
N ALA A 147 2.02 -6.95 -8.71
CA ALA A 147 0.96 -7.78 -8.15
C ALA A 147 -0.42 -7.11 -8.28
N LEU A 148 -0.52 -5.81 -8.02
CA LEU A 148 -1.77 -5.04 -8.17
C LEU A 148 -2.22 -4.95 -9.64
N LEU A 149 -1.29 -4.66 -10.55
CA LEU A 149 -1.57 -4.58 -11.98
C LEU A 149 -2.00 -5.93 -12.57
N ALA A 150 -1.35 -7.02 -12.17
CA ALA A 150 -1.76 -8.37 -12.57
C ALA A 150 -3.15 -8.73 -12.03
N GLY A 151 -3.46 -8.32 -10.80
CA GLY A 151 -4.80 -8.44 -10.22
C GLY A 151 -5.84 -7.69 -11.05
N ALA A 152 -5.60 -6.42 -11.32
CA ALA A 152 -6.47 -5.58 -12.15
C ALA A 152 -6.65 -6.16 -13.57
N TYR A 153 -5.58 -6.62 -14.22
CA TYR A 153 -5.66 -7.28 -15.51
C TYR A 153 -6.52 -8.54 -15.46
N SER A 154 -6.43 -9.32 -14.38
CA SER A 154 -7.23 -10.54 -14.22
C SER A 154 -8.73 -10.30 -14.10
N LEU A 155 -9.18 -9.09 -13.78
CA LEU A 155 -10.60 -8.71 -13.80
C LEU A 155 -11.11 -8.54 -15.23
N MET A 156 -10.25 -8.13 -16.15
CA MET A 156 -10.60 -7.84 -17.55
C MET A 156 -10.32 -9.02 -18.49
N SER A 157 -9.30 -9.83 -18.18
CA SER A 157 -8.85 -10.93 -19.04
C SER A 157 -8.55 -12.19 -18.25
N SER A 158 -8.73 -13.36 -18.87
CA SER A 158 -8.32 -14.66 -18.34
C SER A 158 -7.00 -15.17 -18.93
N GLU A 159 -6.45 -14.43 -19.88
CA GLU A 159 -5.29 -14.83 -20.66
C GLU A 159 -3.96 -14.38 -20.05
N LEU A 160 -2.88 -14.94 -20.56
CA LEU A 160 -1.54 -14.45 -20.27
C LEU A 160 -1.34 -13.08 -20.93
N VAL A 161 -0.86 -12.13 -20.14
CA VAL A 161 -0.55 -10.78 -20.64
C VAL A 161 0.68 -10.85 -21.55
N ASN A 162 0.61 -10.21 -22.73
CA ASN A 162 1.78 -9.94 -23.55
C ASN A 162 2.50 -8.65 -23.08
N LEU A 163 3.75 -8.50 -23.49
CA LEU A 163 4.60 -7.38 -23.07
C LEU A 163 4.01 -6.01 -23.44
N GLN A 164 3.54 -5.86 -24.66
CA GLN A 164 2.98 -4.61 -25.15
C GLN A 164 1.74 -4.18 -24.35
N THR A 165 0.84 -5.11 -24.05
CA THR A 165 -0.35 -4.82 -23.22
C THR A 165 0.06 -4.44 -21.79
N ALA A 166 1.04 -5.15 -21.21
CA ALA A 166 1.53 -4.84 -19.89
C ALA A 166 2.18 -3.44 -19.82
N GLU A 167 3.02 -3.10 -20.78
CA GLU A 167 3.62 -1.76 -20.89
C GLU A 167 2.57 -0.66 -21.06
N THR A 168 1.59 -0.89 -21.94
CA THR A 168 0.48 0.06 -22.15
C THR A 168 -0.28 0.29 -20.84
N MET A 169 -0.58 -0.79 -20.11
CA MET A 169 -1.30 -0.69 -18.84
C MET A 169 -0.48 0.04 -17.77
N ILE A 170 0.81 -0.25 -17.65
CA ILE A 170 1.71 0.46 -16.73
C ILE A 170 1.78 1.95 -17.09
N ASN A 171 1.84 2.30 -18.38
CA ASN A 171 1.97 3.67 -18.83
C ASN A 171 0.66 4.45 -18.78
N SER A 172 -0.48 3.79 -18.70
CA SER A 172 -1.79 4.45 -18.55
C SER A 172 -2.06 4.96 -17.14
N VAL A 173 -1.32 4.48 -16.14
CA VAL A 173 -1.45 4.89 -14.73
C VAL A 173 -0.58 6.11 -14.46
N SER A 174 -1.14 7.12 -13.78
CA SER A 174 -0.37 8.28 -13.30
C SER A 174 0.39 7.88 -12.03
N TRP A 175 1.72 7.97 -12.08
CA TRP A 175 2.64 7.63 -10.98
C TRP A 175 3.17 8.87 -10.24
N GLU A 176 2.49 10.03 -10.35
CA GLU A 176 2.95 11.30 -9.75
C GLU A 176 3.16 11.22 -8.24
N SER A 177 2.24 10.54 -7.52
CA SER A 177 2.36 10.35 -6.07
C SER A 177 3.57 9.50 -5.67
N TYR A 178 4.15 8.76 -6.61
CA TYR A 178 5.37 7.99 -6.39
C TYR A 178 6.62 8.88 -6.44
N SER A 179 6.68 9.82 -7.38
CA SER A 179 7.85 10.73 -7.53
C SER A 179 8.03 11.64 -6.31
N GLU A 180 6.94 12.03 -5.64
CA GLU A 180 7.00 12.80 -4.39
C GLU A 180 7.51 11.99 -3.19
N SER A 181 7.46 10.67 -3.27
CA SER A 181 7.94 9.75 -2.22
C SER A 181 9.43 9.40 -2.35
N THR A 182 10.11 9.91 -3.38
CA THR A 182 11.54 9.68 -3.56
C THR A 182 12.29 10.32 -2.39
N GLU A 183 12.81 9.50 -1.51
CA GLU A 183 13.52 9.97 -0.32
C GLU A 183 14.74 10.79 -0.75
N LEU A 184 14.96 11.88 -0.02
CA LEU A 184 16.22 12.59 -0.10
C LEU A 184 17.35 11.57 0.15
N PRO A 185 18.45 11.60 -0.62
CA PRO A 185 19.62 10.78 -0.37
C PRO A 185 20.01 10.80 1.10
N ASP A 186 20.48 9.68 1.64
CA ASP A 186 20.77 9.55 3.07
C ASP A 186 21.72 10.66 3.58
N GLU A 187 22.64 11.13 2.75
CA GLU A 187 23.53 12.25 3.06
C GLU A 187 22.78 13.54 3.31
N ARG A 188 21.77 13.85 2.49
CA ARG A 188 20.92 15.03 2.67
C ARG A 188 20.02 14.91 3.90
N ARG A 189 19.48 13.71 4.16
CA ARG A 189 18.69 13.44 5.36
C ARG A 189 19.53 13.59 6.62
N CYS A 190 20.75 13.07 6.62
CA CYS A 190 21.69 13.20 7.72
C CYS A 190 22.03 14.69 7.98
N LEU A 191 22.35 15.43 6.92
CA LEU A 191 22.64 16.86 7.01
C LEU A 191 21.43 17.65 7.54
N GLN A 192 20.24 17.36 7.06
CA GLN A 192 19.01 17.99 7.51
C GLN A 192 18.69 17.68 8.98
N ALA A 193 18.93 16.43 9.42
CA ALA A 193 18.79 16.05 10.82
C ALA A 193 19.77 16.81 11.73
N ILE A 194 21.02 16.98 11.30
CA ILE A 194 22.03 17.74 12.04
C ILE A 194 21.64 19.22 12.13
N LEU A 195 21.22 19.83 11.03
CA LEU A 195 20.87 21.25 10.98
C LEU A 195 19.57 21.58 11.74
N GLN A 196 18.64 20.61 11.84
CA GLN A 196 17.37 20.78 12.55
C GLN A 196 17.42 20.32 14.01
N HIS A 197 18.54 19.76 14.45
CA HIS A 197 18.68 19.29 15.82
C HIS A 197 18.83 20.46 16.79
N SER A 198 17.81 20.68 17.60
CA SER A 198 17.91 21.67 18.68
C SER A 198 18.60 21.07 19.89
N VAL A 199 19.76 21.58 20.21
CA VAL A 199 20.50 21.23 21.43
C VAL A 199 19.92 22.07 22.59
N LYS A 200 19.41 21.42 23.63
CA LYS A 200 19.12 22.10 24.88
C LYS A 200 20.45 22.45 25.55
N VAL A 201 20.81 23.71 25.53
CA VAL A 201 21.92 24.22 26.35
C VAL A 201 21.32 24.47 27.75
N ASP A 202 21.77 23.69 28.74
CA ASP A 202 21.40 23.92 30.12
C ASP A 202 21.86 25.31 30.54
N LYS A 203 20.95 26.12 31.08
CA LYS A 203 21.20 27.50 31.53
C LYS A 203 21.95 27.59 32.86
N THR A 204 22.65 26.58 33.27
CA THR A 204 23.21 26.50 34.63
C THR A 204 24.73 26.68 34.73
N ASP A 205 25.39 27.23 33.72
CA ASP A 205 26.80 27.59 33.85
C ASP A 205 27.07 29.00 33.35
N TYR A 206 26.57 30.01 34.10
CA TYR A 206 27.10 31.36 34.16
C TYR A 206 27.15 31.78 35.62
N LEU A 207 28.24 31.45 36.27
CA LEU A 207 28.85 32.20 37.34
C LEU A 207 30.35 32.30 37.04
#